data_821548a2ac0bf3517d07a69dab92fb05
#
_entry.id   821548a2ac0bf3517d07a69dab92fb05
#
_cell.length_a   1.000
_cell.length_b   1.000
_cell.length_c   1.000
_cell.angle_alpha   90.00
_cell.angle_beta   90.00
_cell.angle_gamma   90.00
#
_symmetry.space_group_name_H-M   'P 1'
#
loop_
_entity.id
_entity.type
_entity.pdbx_description
1 polymer ?
#
loop_
_entity_poly.entity_id
_entity_poly.type
_entity_poly.pdbx_seq_one_letter_code
_entity_poly.pdbx_strand_id
1 'polypeptide(L)'
;HDALPILVGFMGIAKGNLEMLFIDNNYRGIGIGKKLITYAIDNLQVTKVDVNEQNNQAVGFYKYIGFSVYKRSDLDGEGKEYPILHMQL
;
A
#
# COMPACT_ATOMS: atom_id res chain seq x y z
N HIS A 1 24.88 -10.60 -13.71
CA HIS A 1 25.15 -10.59 -12.31
C HIS A 1 24.55 -11.84 -11.67
N ASP A 2 25.27 -12.42 -10.75
CA ASP A 2 25.03 -13.80 -10.32
C ASP A 2 24.28 -13.94 -8.99
N ALA A 3 23.81 -12.85 -8.46
CA ALA A 3 23.08 -12.91 -7.19
C ALA A 3 21.70 -13.56 -7.39
N LEU A 4 21.30 -14.38 -6.45
CA LEU A 4 19.95 -14.92 -6.43
C LEU A 4 18.94 -13.79 -6.20
N PRO A 5 17.76 -13.87 -6.83
CA PRO A 5 16.71 -12.87 -6.58
C PRO A 5 16.36 -12.83 -5.09
N ILE A 6 16.22 -11.63 -4.56
CA ILE A 6 15.78 -11.40 -3.20
C ILE A 6 14.44 -10.67 -3.25
N LEU A 7 13.42 -11.23 -2.62
CA LEU A 7 12.14 -10.56 -2.49
C LEU A 7 12.23 -9.53 -1.38
N VAL A 8 12.33 -8.25 -1.75
CA VAL A 8 12.37 -7.14 -0.79
C VAL A 8 10.98 -6.54 -0.57
N GLY A 9 10.04 -6.78 -1.50
CA GLY A 9 8.68 -6.32 -1.38
C GLY A 9 7.82 -6.80 -2.55
N PHE A 10 6.49 -6.69 -2.39
CA PHE A 10 5.56 -6.97 -3.48
C PHE A 10 4.27 -6.18 -3.30
N MET A 11 3.48 -6.10 -4.38
CA MET A 11 2.19 -5.41 -4.40
C MET A 11 1.12 -6.30 -5.00
N GLY A 12 -0.11 -6.14 -4.51
CA GLY A 12 -1.31 -6.71 -5.13
C GLY A 12 -2.18 -5.57 -5.64
N ILE A 13 -2.52 -5.58 -6.91
CA ILE A 13 -3.29 -4.52 -7.57
C ILE A 13 -4.47 -5.12 -8.31
N ALA A 14 -5.65 -4.49 -8.15
CA ALA A 14 -6.85 -4.88 -8.88
C ALA A 14 -7.62 -3.62 -9.28
N LYS A 15 -7.85 -3.44 -10.59
CA LYS A 15 -8.66 -2.33 -11.14
C LYS A 15 -8.23 -0.95 -10.65
N GLY A 16 -6.91 -0.71 -10.60
CA GLY A 16 -6.37 0.58 -10.15
C GLY A 16 -6.35 0.77 -8.65
N ASN A 17 -6.72 -0.24 -7.88
CA ASN A 17 -6.70 -0.22 -6.43
C ASN A 17 -5.51 -1.03 -5.92
N LEU A 18 -4.67 -0.41 -5.11
CA LEU A 18 -3.60 -1.13 -4.42
C LEU A 18 -4.20 -1.84 -3.21
N GLU A 19 -4.26 -3.16 -3.26
CA GLU A 19 -4.86 -3.95 -2.20
C GLU A 19 -3.84 -4.48 -1.21
N MET A 20 -2.59 -4.58 -1.60
CA MET A 20 -1.52 -5.09 -0.75
C MET A 20 -0.19 -4.47 -1.14
N LEU A 21 0.57 -4.06 -0.13
CA LEU A 21 1.96 -3.65 -0.28
C LEU A 21 2.74 -4.26 0.87
N PHE A 22 3.71 -5.09 0.54
CA PHE A 22 4.59 -5.72 1.52
C PHE A 22 6.03 -5.31 1.27
N ILE A 23 6.74 -4.92 2.34
CA ILE A 23 8.18 -4.66 2.32
C ILE A 23 8.81 -5.52 3.40
N ASP A 24 9.84 -6.28 3.03
CA ASP A 24 10.61 -7.05 4.02
C ASP A 24 11.19 -6.10 5.08
N ASN A 25 11.12 -6.50 6.35
CA ASN A 25 11.56 -5.67 7.47
C ASN A 25 13.01 -5.20 7.34
N ASN A 26 13.88 -6.01 6.74
CA ASN A 26 15.29 -5.67 6.57
C ASN A 26 15.50 -4.52 5.56
N TYR A 27 14.48 -4.19 4.78
CA TYR A 27 14.57 -3.19 3.73
C TYR A 27 13.67 -1.98 3.98
N ARG A 28 12.98 -1.93 5.10
CA ARG A 28 12.18 -0.77 5.46
C ARG A 28 13.08 0.40 5.80
N GLY A 29 12.61 1.60 5.49
CA GLY A 29 13.35 2.82 5.79
C GLY A 29 14.38 3.23 4.73
N ILE A 30 14.54 2.46 3.65
CA ILE A 30 15.47 2.80 2.56
C ILE A 30 14.75 3.24 1.29
N GLY A 31 13.47 3.60 1.39
CA GLY A 31 12.70 4.14 0.27
C GLY A 31 12.10 3.12 -0.68
N ILE A 32 12.17 1.83 -0.37
CA ILE A 32 11.61 0.78 -1.24
C ILE A 32 10.09 0.93 -1.38
N GLY A 33 9.37 1.19 -0.28
CA GLY A 33 7.93 1.39 -0.33
C GLY A 33 7.53 2.54 -1.23
N LYS A 34 8.24 3.66 -1.13
CA LYS A 34 8.01 4.82 -1.98
C LYS A 34 8.27 4.51 -3.45
N LYS A 35 9.34 3.77 -3.75
CA LYS A 35 9.65 3.37 -5.12
C LYS A 35 8.57 2.46 -5.70
N LEU A 36 8.09 1.49 -4.93
CA LEU A 36 7.04 0.58 -5.38
C LEU A 36 5.73 1.30 -5.62
N ILE A 37 5.28 2.15 -4.71
CA ILE A 37 4.01 2.87 -4.89
C ILE A 37 4.11 3.89 -6.02
N THR A 38 5.24 4.56 -6.17
CA THR A 38 5.45 5.49 -7.28
C THR A 38 5.41 4.77 -8.62
N TYR A 39 6.04 3.60 -8.71
CA TYR A 39 5.97 2.77 -9.91
C TYR A 39 4.52 2.36 -10.21
N ALA A 40 3.78 1.97 -9.19
CA ALA A 40 2.37 1.56 -9.35
C ALA A 40 1.51 2.72 -9.85
N ILE A 41 1.72 3.92 -9.31
CA ILE A 41 0.98 5.11 -9.75
C ILE A 41 1.34 5.45 -11.20
N ASP A 42 2.62 5.49 -11.53
CA ASP A 42 3.10 5.96 -12.82
C ASP A 42 2.89 4.94 -13.95
N ASN A 43 2.98 3.64 -13.65
CA ASN A 43 3.03 2.60 -14.67
C ASN A 43 1.87 1.60 -14.61
N LEU A 44 1.23 1.42 -13.46
CA LEU A 44 0.15 0.45 -13.26
C LEU A 44 -1.19 1.11 -13.00
N GLN A 45 -1.26 2.44 -13.15
CA GLN A 45 -2.50 3.24 -13.03
C GLN A 45 -3.19 3.08 -11.68
N VAL A 46 -2.43 2.91 -10.62
CA VAL A 46 -2.98 2.89 -9.26
C VAL A 46 -3.40 4.30 -8.87
N THR A 47 -4.64 4.46 -8.44
CA THR A 47 -5.20 5.73 -7.97
C THR A 47 -5.82 5.61 -6.59
N LYS A 48 -5.98 4.40 -6.07
CA LYS A 48 -6.64 4.13 -4.80
C LYS A 48 -5.88 3.09 -4.00
N VAL A 49 -5.97 3.19 -2.68
CA VAL A 49 -5.42 2.21 -1.75
C VAL A 49 -6.44 1.93 -0.65
N ASP A 50 -6.45 0.70 -0.16
CA ASP A 50 -7.21 0.32 1.03
C ASP A 50 -6.21 -0.01 2.13
N VAL A 51 -6.40 0.55 3.30
CA VAL A 51 -5.46 0.39 4.40
C VAL A 51 -6.20 0.18 5.72
N ASN A 52 -5.70 -0.73 6.55
CA ASN A 52 -6.23 -0.94 7.88
C ASN A 52 -6.04 0.35 8.71
N GLU A 53 -7.14 0.87 9.25
CA GLU A 53 -7.14 2.11 10.05
C GLU A 53 -6.18 2.04 11.24
N GLN A 54 -6.00 0.85 11.80
CA GLN A 54 -5.12 0.65 12.96
C GLN A 54 -3.65 0.65 12.60
N ASN A 55 -3.33 0.55 11.31
CA ASN A 55 -1.96 0.63 10.83
C ASN A 55 -1.57 2.09 10.59
N ASN A 56 -1.25 2.79 11.68
CA ASN A 56 -0.94 4.22 11.63
C ASN A 56 0.25 4.53 10.73
N GLN A 57 1.24 3.65 10.68
CA GLN A 57 2.43 3.83 9.85
C GLN A 57 2.06 3.80 8.37
N ALA A 58 1.24 2.83 7.95
CA ALA A 58 0.80 2.74 6.56
C ALA A 58 -0.09 3.92 6.17
N VAL A 59 -1.03 4.31 7.04
CA VAL A 59 -1.89 5.47 6.79
C VAL A 59 -1.05 6.73 6.59
N GLY A 60 -0.08 6.95 7.47
CA GLY A 60 0.83 8.10 7.37
C GLY A 60 1.66 8.07 6.10
N PHE A 61 2.13 6.89 5.71
CA PHE A 61 2.88 6.71 4.47
C PHE A 61 2.05 7.10 3.24
N TYR A 62 0.82 6.60 3.15
CA TYR A 62 -0.03 6.93 1.99
C TYR A 62 -0.39 8.41 1.96
N LYS A 63 -0.66 9.02 3.11
CA LYS A 63 -0.88 10.48 3.17
C LYS A 63 0.35 11.26 2.70
N TYR A 64 1.55 10.81 3.08
CA TYR A 64 2.79 11.43 2.63
C TYR A 64 2.95 11.35 1.11
N ILE A 65 2.57 10.24 0.50
CA ILE A 65 2.61 10.07 -0.96
C ILE A 65 1.60 10.97 -1.67
N GLY A 66 0.49 11.32 -1.03
CA GLY A 66 -0.52 12.20 -1.60
C GLY A 66 -1.94 11.63 -1.61
N PHE A 67 -2.14 10.47 -1.00
CA PHE A 67 -3.48 9.90 -0.87
C PHE A 67 -4.26 10.58 0.25
N SER A 68 -5.58 10.66 0.07
CA SER A 68 -6.49 11.15 1.11
C SER A 68 -7.66 10.20 1.27
N VAL A 69 -8.18 10.13 2.50
CA VAL A 69 -9.32 9.26 2.81
C VAL A 69 -10.58 9.81 2.16
N TYR A 70 -11.30 8.98 1.43
CA TYR A 70 -12.59 9.33 0.86
C TYR A 70 -13.73 8.48 1.41
N LYS A 71 -13.41 7.36 2.07
CA LYS A 71 -14.42 6.44 2.62
C LYS A 71 -13.81 5.62 3.74
N ARG A 72 -14.64 5.22 4.68
CA ARG A 72 -14.25 4.30 5.75
C ARG A 72 -15.26 3.16 5.81
N SER A 73 -14.77 1.93 5.91
CA SER A 73 -15.59 0.75 6.15
C SER A 73 -15.33 0.26 7.56
N ASP A 74 -16.39 -0.04 8.33
CA ASP A 74 -16.26 -0.52 9.71
C ASP A 74 -15.71 -1.93 9.79
N LEU A 75 -15.90 -2.73 8.73
CA LEU A 75 -15.44 -4.12 8.65
C LEU A 75 -14.47 -4.27 7.50
N ASP A 76 -13.55 -5.24 7.62
CA ASP A 76 -12.65 -5.58 6.53
C ASP A 76 -13.37 -6.40 5.46
N GLY A 77 -12.64 -6.82 4.40
CA GLY A 77 -13.19 -7.60 3.31
C GLY A 77 -13.69 -8.98 3.71
N GLU A 78 -13.35 -9.47 4.90
CA GLU A 78 -13.82 -10.74 5.46
C GLU A 78 -14.92 -10.55 6.48
N GLY A 79 -15.42 -9.33 6.67
CA GLY A 79 -16.47 -9.02 7.64
C GLY A 79 -16.01 -8.96 9.08
N LYS A 80 -14.70 -8.87 9.33
CA LYS A 80 -14.14 -8.74 10.68
C LYS A 80 -14.08 -7.28 11.10
N GLU A 81 -14.05 -7.04 12.40
CA GLU A 81 -14.03 -5.68 12.98
C GLU A 81 -12.67 -5.01 12.88
N TYR A 82 -12.13 -4.94 11.66
CA TYR A 82 -10.90 -4.21 11.34
C TYR A 82 -11.25 -3.12 10.33
N PRO A 83 -11.50 -1.89 10.81
CA PRO A 83 -11.90 -0.80 9.91
C PRO A 83 -10.87 -0.55 8.82
N ILE A 84 -11.36 -0.29 7.63
CA ILE A 84 -10.55 -0.01 6.45
C ILE A 84 -10.76 1.45 6.05
N LEU A 85 -9.64 2.15 5.83
CA LEU A 85 -9.66 3.46 5.19
C LEU A 85 -9.46 3.28 3.70
N HIS A 86 -10.36 3.84 2.92
CA HIS A 86 -10.27 3.88 1.46
C HIS A 86 -9.71 5.24 1.09
N MET A 87 -8.55 5.23 0.45
CA MET A 87 -7.82 6.45 0.12
C MET A 87 -7.62 6.57 -1.38
N GLN A 88 -7.50 7.80 -1.86
CA GLN A 88 -7.28 8.08 -3.28
C GLN A 88 -6.36 9.29 -3.47
N LEU A 89 -5.74 9.33 -4.62
CA LEU A 89 -4.96 10.48 -5.05
C LEU A 89 -5.84 11.69 -5.39
#